data_9c70c2e3ac8ce8cde26711cee42d49ed
#
_entry.id   9c70c2e3ac8ce8cde26711cee42d49ed
#
_cell.length_a   1.000
_cell.length_b   1.000
_cell.length_c   1.000
_cell.angle_alpha   90.00
_cell.angle_beta   90.00
_cell.angle_gamma   90.00
#
_symmetry.space_group_name_H-M   'P 1'
#
loop_
_entity.id
_entity.type
_entity.pdbx_description
1 polymer ?
#
loop_
_entity_poly.entity_id
_entity_poly.type
_entity_poly.pdbx_seq_one_letter_code
_entity_poly.pdbx_strand_id
1 'polypeptide(L)'
;MTVPARPDLATAEALRRSTVVITVAGGFRGSGFLVAPGLAVTAAHVVAPAARAAEPVGVRHESGEHAVPADRIRLAPETGEGSGSGYYPFPDLALLGVPDWTSHPVVRLADTEAEPDTVLTALGYSTYTPSPGVRPDTLRLRVVGLADRYLGVRGDGIRDGHSGSMLVDGDGLVRGVLKGSRSFQRDEGGWYTPVGALTALLGAAGVAPPVPPPPPPAPPGNGELVDALMAFELLRRPDGRYDLLDTMGVHLGLTHSFEAEERPDRRTHLHQIVRACRSFRDGRSALRALRTAMAELAPDDGALDGLDAVVGRALGEREDG
;
A
#
# COMPACT_ATOMS: atom_id res chain seq x y z
N MET A 1 10.13 10.40 18.00
CA MET A 1 10.26 10.03 16.57
C MET A 1 9.19 8.98 16.29
N THR A 2 8.14 9.35 15.58
CA THR A 2 7.09 8.40 15.18
C THR A 2 7.66 7.50 14.09
N VAL A 3 7.61 6.18 14.30
CA VAL A 3 7.97 5.21 13.25
C VAL A 3 6.97 5.42 12.12
N PRO A 4 7.41 5.65 10.86
CA PRO A 4 6.48 5.79 9.75
C PRO A 4 5.62 4.53 9.65
N ALA A 5 4.32 4.71 9.43
CA ALA A 5 3.38 3.63 9.22
C ALA A 5 3.89 2.74 8.06
N ARG A 6 3.70 1.44 8.19
CA ARG A 6 3.91 0.49 7.09
C ARG A 6 2.53 0.18 6.50
N PRO A 7 2.43 0.02 5.17
CA PRO A 7 1.21 -0.49 4.56
C PRO A 7 0.77 -1.79 5.26
N ASP A 8 -0.52 -2.01 5.39
CA ASP A 8 -1.02 -3.29 5.86
C ASP A 8 -0.62 -4.43 4.90
N LEU A 9 -0.74 -5.68 5.35
CA LEU A 9 -0.28 -6.83 4.57
C LEU A 9 -1.01 -6.98 3.22
N ALA A 10 -2.30 -6.64 3.15
CA ALA A 10 -3.08 -6.73 1.92
C ALA A 10 -2.62 -5.66 0.91
N THR A 11 -2.39 -4.44 1.38
CA THR A 11 -1.85 -3.34 0.56
C THR A 11 -0.44 -3.67 0.08
N ALA A 12 0.44 -4.19 0.94
CA ALA A 12 1.80 -4.58 0.57
C ALA A 12 1.80 -5.67 -0.51
N GLU A 13 0.94 -6.67 -0.40
CA GLU A 13 0.80 -7.72 -1.40
C GLU A 13 0.23 -7.19 -2.73
N ALA A 14 -0.77 -6.32 -2.69
CA ALA A 14 -1.31 -5.68 -3.89
C ALA A 14 -0.24 -4.85 -4.63
N LEU A 15 0.58 -4.08 -3.90
CA LEU A 15 1.70 -3.32 -4.46
C LEU A 15 2.73 -4.25 -5.11
N ARG A 16 3.11 -5.35 -4.41
CA ARG A 16 4.02 -6.35 -4.97
C ARG A 16 3.49 -6.94 -6.28
N ARG A 17 2.22 -7.31 -6.32
CA ARG A 17 1.55 -7.84 -7.52
C ARG A 17 1.31 -6.80 -8.61
N SER A 18 1.44 -5.53 -8.33
CA SER A 18 1.40 -4.46 -9.33
C SER A 18 2.78 -4.12 -9.90
N THR A 19 3.87 -4.68 -9.32
CA THR A 19 5.24 -4.43 -9.78
C THR A 19 5.61 -5.39 -10.90
N VAL A 20 6.27 -4.88 -11.95
CA VAL A 20 6.63 -5.65 -13.14
C VAL A 20 8.10 -5.48 -13.52
N VAL A 21 8.63 -6.47 -14.20
CA VAL A 21 9.97 -6.43 -14.85
C VAL A 21 9.79 -5.89 -16.27
N ILE A 22 10.65 -4.97 -16.67
CA ILE A 22 10.73 -4.50 -18.05
C ILE A 22 11.85 -5.21 -18.77
N THR A 23 11.52 -5.80 -19.92
CA THR A 23 12.47 -6.52 -20.77
C THR A 23 12.61 -5.83 -22.12
N VAL A 24 13.81 -5.94 -22.71
CA VAL A 24 14.11 -5.54 -24.08
C VAL A 24 14.86 -6.68 -24.75
N ALA A 25 14.37 -7.15 -25.88
CA ALA A 25 14.89 -8.33 -26.57
C ALA A 25 15.03 -9.54 -25.61
N GLY A 26 14.08 -9.71 -24.68
CA GLY A 26 14.07 -10.77 -23.66
C GLY A 26 15.01 -10.54 -22.47
N GLY A 27 15.89 -9.53 -22.51
CA GLY A 27 16.81 -9.19 -21.42
C GLY A 27 16.20 -8.19 -20.42
N PHE A 28 16.50 -8.38 -19.14
CA PHE A 28 16.10 -7.44 -18.07
C PHE A 28 16.73 -6.05 -18.28
N ARG A 29 15.92 -5.00 -18.16
CA ARG A 29 16.37 -3.60 -18.31
C ARG A 29 15.97 -2.68 -17.17
N GLY A 30 14.89 -2.98 -16.47
CA GLY A 30 14.41 -2.16 -15.38
C GLY A 30 13.11 -2.66 -14.79
N SER A 31 12.57 -1.85 -13.94
CA SER A 31 11.31 -2.10 -13.23
C SER A 31 10.18 -1.27 -13.83
N GLY A 32 8.97 -1.63 -13.49
CA GLY A 32 7.76 -0.88 -13.80
C GLY A 32 6.64 -1.27 -12.85
N PHE A 33 5.47 -0.66 -13.05
CA PHE A 33 4.28 -0.99 -12.28
C PHE A 33 3.00 -0.68 -13.04
N LEU A 34 1.92 -1.30 -12.64
CA LEU A 34 0.62 -1.26 -13.30
C LEU A 34 -0.24 -0.13 -12.73
N VAL A 35 -0.64 0.81 -13.59
CA VAL A 35 -1.39 2.02 -13.18
C VAL A 35 -2.85 2.00 -13.63
N ALA A 36 -3.18 1.18 -14.62
CA ALA A 36 -4.54 0.95 -15.09
C ALA A 36 -4.61 -0.44 -15.73
N PRO A 37 -5.80 -1.02 -15.95
CA PRO A 37 -5.94 -2.27 -16.68
C PRO A 37 -5.23 -2.21 -18.03
N GLY A 38 -4.31 -3.15 -18.28
CA GLY A 38 -3.53 -3.19 -19.50
C GLY A 38 -2.51 -2.06 -19.69
N LEU A 39 -2.12 -1.35 -18.63
CA LEU A 39 -1.19 -0.22 -18.75
C LEU A 39 -0.12 -0.25 -17.63
N ALA A 40 1.13 -0.36 -18.04
CA ALA A 40 2.29 -0.25 -17.16
C ALA A 40 3.01 1.10 -17.34
N VAL A 41 3.71 1.52 -16.28
CA VAL A 41 4.60 2.68 -16.26
C VAL A 41 6.03 2.22 -15.97
N THR A 42 6.99 2.85 -16.62
CA THR A 42 8.43 2.72 -16.30
C THR A 42 9.15 4.05 -16.57
N ALA A 43 10.45 4.12 -16.32
CA ALA A 43 11.27 5.25 -16.77
C ALA A 43 11.52 5.18 -18.28
N ALA A 44 11.42 6.32 -18.98
CA ALA A 44 11.54 6.33 -20.45
C ALA A 44 12.92 5.84 -20.93
N HIS A 45 14.00 6.18 -20.23
CA HIS A 45 15.36 5.73 -20.61
C HIS A 45 15.51 4.19 -20.60
N VAL A 46 14.65 3.46 -19.90
CA VAL A 46 14.66 1.98 -19.87
C VAL A 46 14.25 1.41 -21.23
N VAL A 47 13.29 2.03 -21.91
CA VAL A 47 12.69 1.51 -23.14
C VAL A 47 12.92 2.38 -24.39
N ALA A 48 13.32 3.65 -24.22
CA ALA A 48 13.48 4.57 -25.34
C ALA A 48 14.52 4.11 -26.39
N PRO A 49 15.67 3.52 -26.05
CA PRO A 49 16.59 2.97 -27.04
C PRO A 49 15.93 1.86 -27.89
N ALA A 50 15.22 0.95 -27.22
CA ALA A 50 14.49 -0.15 -27.90
C ALA A 50 13.35 0.35 -28.79
N ALA A 51 12.57 1.30 -28.30
CA ALA A 51 11.46 1.88 -29.06
C ALA A 51 11.98 2.55 -30.36
N ARG A 52 13.13 3.21 -30.33
CA ARG A 52 13.76 3.82 -31.51
C ARG A 52 14.37 2.79 -32.46
N ALA A 53 14.93 1.71 -31.93
CA ALA A 53 15.53 0.63 -32.71
C ALA A 53 14.49 -0.42 -33.17
N ALA A 54 13.21 -0.23 -32.86
CA ALA A 54 12.14 -1.20 -33.06
C ALA A 54 12.43 -2.59 -32.45
N GLU A 55 13.19 -2.62 -31.35
CA GLU A 55 13.44 -3.84 -30.61
C GLU A 55 12.22 -4.25 -29.77
N PRO A 56 11.98 -5.56 -29.58
CA PRO A 56 10.87 -6.02 -28.75
C PRO A 56 10.97 -5.56 -27.30
N VAL A 57 9.92 -4.91 -26.81
CA VAL A 57 9.75 -4.55 -25.39
C VAL A 57 8.72 -5.48 -24.78
N GLY A 58 8.99 -5.96 -23.56
CA GLY A 58 8.09 -6.82 -22.81
C GLY A 58 7.87 -6.33 -21.39
N VAL A 59 6.70 -6.69 -20.87
CA VAL A 59 6.33 -6.54 -19.46
C VAL A 59 6.17 -7.94 -18.87
N ARG A 60 7.04 -8.32 -17.94
CA ARG A 60 7.02 -9.64 -17.30
C ARG A 60 6.52 -9.53 -15.86
N HIS A 61 5.59 -10.39 -15.56
CA HIS A 61 4.98 -10.56 -14.25
C HIS A 61 4.99 -12.06 -13.87
N GLU A 62 4.56 -12.41 -12.66
CA GLU A 62 4.42 -13.79 -12.19
C GLU A 62 3.53 -14.65 -13.11
N SER A 63 2.53 -14.03 -13.74
CA SER A 63 1.61 -14.69 -14.69
C SER A 63 2.20 -14.97 -16.07
N GLY A 64 3.37 -14.38 -16.40
CA GLY A 64 4.00 -14.53 -17.70
C GLY A 64 4.64 -13.25 -18.22
N GLU A 65 5.10 -13.27 -19.46
CA GLU A 65 5.64 -12.13 -20.18
C GLU A 65 4.66 -11.70 -21.29
N HIS A 66 4.37 -10.41 -21.32
CA HIS A 66 3.45 -9.77 -22.25
C HIS A 66 4.23 -8.84 -23.19
N ALA A 67 4.13 -9.07 -24.49
CA ALA A 67 4.75 -8.21 -25.48
C ALA A 67 4.04 -6.84 -25.54
N VAL A 68 4.81 -5.78 -25.64
CA VAL A 68 4.31 -4.41 -25.82
C VAL A 68 4.38 -4.05 -27.30
N PRO A 69 3.25 -3.84 -28.00
CA PRO A 69 3.25 -3.36 -29.37
C PRO A 69 3.95 -1.98 -29.46
N ALA A 70 4.73 -1.77 -30.52
CA ALA A 70 5.52 -0.54 -30.66
C ALA A 70 4.67 0.75 -30.64
N ASP A 71 3.47 0.69 -31.23
CA ASP A 71 2.46 1.77 -31.23
C ASP A 71 1.81 1.99 -29.87
N ARG A 72 2.04 1.10 -28.90
CA ARG A 72 1.58 1.17 -27.52
C ARG A 72 2.65 1.66 -26.54
N ILE A 73 3.80 2.06 -27.04
CA ILE A 73 4.86 2.70 -26.23
C ILE A 73 4.73 4.21 -26.40
N ARG A 74 4.42 4.90 -25.30
CA ARG A 74 4.39 6.37 -25.26
C ARG A 74 5.50 6.88 -24.35
N LEU A 75 6.42 7.63 -24.92
CA LEU A 75 7.54 8.24 -24.17
C LEU A 75 7.20 9.68 -23.78
N ALA A 76 7.67 10.11 -22.63
CA ALA A 76 7.60 11.48 -22.16
C ALA A 76 8.97 11.94 -21.61
N PRO A 77 9.62 12.89 -22.31
CA PRO A 77 9.24 13.47 -23.61
C PRO A 77 9.43 12.47 -24.77
N GLU A 78 8.70 12.67 -25.85
CA GLU A 78 8.78 11.81 -27.06
C GLU A 78 10.18 11.78 -27.66
N THR A 79 10.84 12.93 -27.69
CA THR A 79 12.20 13.05 -28.14
C THR A 79 13.13 13.11 -26.93
N GLY A 80 13.96 12.10 -26.75
CA GLY A 80 15.03 12.13 -25.72
C GLY A 80 16.21 13.01 -26.09
N GLU A 81 16.05 13.92 -27.08
CA GLU A 81 17.06 14.85 -27.51
C GLU A 81 17.07 16.06 -26.57
N GLY A 82 18.25 16.39 -26.04
CA GLY A 82 18.46 17.70 -25.45
C GLY A 82 19.13 17.80 -24.10
N SER A 83 19.50 16.74 -23.41
CA SER A 83 20.43 16.91 -22.29
C SER A 83 21.85 16.53 -22.73
N GLY A 84 22.73 17.51 -22.90
CA GLY A 84 24.18 17.28 -23.09
C GLY A 84 24.80 16.53 -21.89
N SER A 85 24.01 16.12 -20.92
CA SER A 85 24.38 15.39 -19.70
C SER A 85 24.36 13.86 -19.83
N GLY A 86 23.91 13.31 -20.97
CA GLY A 86 23.74 11.85 -21.14
C GLY A 86 22.53 11.24 -20.39
N TYR A 87 21.76 12.03 -19.67
CA TYR A 87 20.54 11.58 -19.00
C TYR A 87 19.29 11.85 -19.85
N TYR A 88 18.31 10.96 -19.76
CA TYR A 88 17.02 11.19 -20.39
C TYR A 88 16.34 12.41 -19.74
N PRO A 89 15.73 13.33 -20.55
CA PRO A 89 15.18 14.56 -20.02
C PRO A 89 13.91 14.30 -19.18
N PHE A 90 13.55 15.30 -18.34
CA PHE A 90 12.31 15.27 -17.56
C PHE A 90 11.07 15.21 -18.49
N PRO A 91 10.04 14.42 -18.15
CA PRO A 91 9.83 13.70 -16.90
C PRO A 91 10.44 12.30 -16.87
N ASP A 92 11.04 11.79 -17.94
CA ASP A 92 11.65 10.47 -18.03
C ASP A 92 10.63 9.35 -17.67
N LEU A 93 9.48 9.39 -18.28
CA LEU A 93 8.39 8.43 -18.09
C LEU A 93 8.02 7.74 -19.40
N ALA A 94 7.61 6.48 -19.31
CA ALA A 94 7.02 5.75 -20.42
C ALA A 94 5.75 5.03 -19.98
N LEU A 95 4.72 5.07 -20.85
CA LEU A 95 3.53 4.23 -20.75
C LEU A 95 3.67 3.06 -21.72
N LEU A 96 3.37 1.87 -21.23
CA LEU A 96 3.47 0.60 -21.96
C LEU A 96 2.09 -0.06 -21.98
N GLY A 97 1.44 -0.07 -23.12
CA GLY A 97 0.12 -0.70 -23.30
C GLY A 97 0.26 -2.21 -23.50
N VAL A 98 -0.43 -3.00 -22.68
CA VAL A 98 -0.53 -4.46 -22.76
C VAL A 98 -2.01 -4.84 -22.78
N PRO A 99 -2.70 -4.64 -23.92
CA PRO A 99 -4.17 -4.68 -23.99
C PRO A 99 -4.77 -6.04 -23.63
N ASP A 100 -4.03 -7.12 -23.83
CA ASP A 100 -4.49 -8.47 -23.56
C ASP A 100 -4.34 -8.88 -22.08
N TRP A 101 -3.77 -7.99 -21.25
CA TRP A 101 -3.55 -8.26 -19.83
C TRP A 101 -4.22 -7.19 -18.96
N THR A 102 -5.49 -7.40 -18.63
CA THR A 102 -6.31 -6.43 -17.88
C THR A 102 -6.68 -6.91 -16.48
N SER A 103 -6.53 -8.20 -16.18
CA SER A 103 -6.87 -8.81 -14.89
C SER A 103 -5.67 -8.82 -13.95
N HIS A 104 -5.35 -7.67 -13.38
CA HIS A 104 -4.26 -7.48 -12.41
C HIS A 104 -4.57 -6.34 -11.44
N PRO A 105 -3.99 -6.32 -10.24
CA PRO A 105 -4.09 -5.16 -9.37
C PRO A 105 -3.39 -3.95 -10.00
N VAL A 106 -3.90 -2.76 -9.69
CA VAL A 106 -3.29 -1.48 -10.08
C VAL A 106 -2.94 -0.67 -8.84
N VAL A 107 -1.92 0.18 -8.96
CA VAL A 107 -1.51 1.05 -7.86
C VAL A 107 -2.44 2.24 -7.71
N ARG A 108 -2.46 2.83 -6.53
CA ARG A 108 -3.09 4.13 -6.25
C ARG A 108 -2.04 5.23 -6.31
N LEU A 109 -2.36 6.33 -6.95
CA LEU A 109 -1.49 7.50 -6.99
C LEU A 109 -1.83 8.44 -5.84
N ALA A 110 -0.83 9.12 -5.32
CA ALA A 110 -1.04 10.22 -4.38
C ALA A 110 -1.50 11.48 -5.14
N ASP A 111 -2.27 12.32 -4.47
CA ASP A 111 -2.76 13.60 -5.03
C ASP A 111 -1.71 14.71 -4.92
N THR A 112 -0.73 14.54 -4.05
CA THR A 112 0.33 15.52 -3.79
C THR A 112 1.72 14.88 -3.84
N GLU A 113 2.73 15.70 -4.03
CA GLU A 113 4.12 15.28 -3.96
C GLU A 113 4.53 14.97 -2.52
N ALA A 114 5.62 14.19 -2.36
CA ALA A 114 6.16 13.90 -1.05
C ALA A 114 6.96 15.09 -0.51
N GLU A 115 6.69 15.45 0.73
CA GLU A 115 7.44 16.49 1.44
C GLU A 115 8.88 16.06 1.75
N PRO A 116 9.81 17.00 1.92
CA PRO A 116 11.15 16.69 2.43
C PRO A 116 11.10 15.85 3.70
N ASP A 117 12.09 15.00 3.89
CA ASP A 117 12.19 14.01 4.98
C ASP A 117 11.16 12.88 4.97
N THR A 118 10.20 12.88 4.04
CA THR A 118 9.31 11.72 3.86
C THR A 118 10.14 10.47 3.53
N VAL A 119 9.84 9.38 4.23
CA VAL A 119 10.42 8.06 3.93
C VAL A 119 9.53 7.34 2.93
N LEU A 120 10.08 7.03 1.77
CA LEU A 120 9.43 6.28 0.70
C LEU A 120 10.04 4.88 0.60
N THR A 121 9.26 3.94 0.14
CA THR A 121 9.70 2.59 -0.21
C THR A 121 9.69 2.45 -1.73
N ALA A 122 10.85 2.18 -2.33
CA ALA A 122 10.93 1.81 -3.74
C ALA A 122 10.64 0.31 -3.87
N LEU A 123 9.71 -0.05 -4.74
CA LEU A 123 9.38 -1.43 -5.08
C LEU A 123 9.74 -1.68 -6.54
N GLY A 124 10.62 -2.62 -6.78
CA GLY A 124 11.10 -2.95 -8.11
C GLY A 124 11.80 -4.31 -8.17
N TYR A 125 12.70 -4.43 -9.14
CA TYR A 125 13.48 -5.64 -9.37
C TYR A 125 14.96 -5.28 -9.50
N SER A 126 15.82 -6.23 -9.10
CA SER A 126 17.26 -6.11 -9.21
C SER A 126 17.90 -7.47 -9.44
N THR A 127 19.13 -7.47 -9.94
CA THR A 127 20.02 -8.65 -9.97
C THR A 127 20.99 -8.66 -8.79
N TYR A 128 20.95 -7.64 -7.94
CA TYR A 128 21.84 -7.46 -6.77
C TYR A 128 21.24 -7.99 -5.47
N THR A 129 20.36 -8.97 -5.57
CA THR A 129 19.75 -9.66 -4.43
C THR A 129 20.56 -10.91 -4.06
N PRO A 130 20.43 -11.46 -2.84
CA PRO A 130 21.13 -12.68 -2.43
C PRO A 130 20.81 -13.92 -3.28
N SER A 131 19.64 -13.92 -3.94
CA SER A 131 19.24 -15.02 -4.83
C SER A 131 19.62 -14.71 -6.27
N PRO A 132 20.06 -15.72 -7.07
CA PRO A 132 20.47 -15.50 -8.45
C PRO A 132 19.30 -15.07 -9.35
N GLY A 133 19.62 -14.28 -10.38
CA GLY A 133 18.68 -13.80 -11.37
C GLY A 133 17.96 -12.49 -10.95
N VAL A 134 16.94 -12.12 -11.72
CA VAL A 134 16.12 -10.94 -11.47
C VAL A 134 15.10 -11.27 -10.38
N ARG A 135 15.15 -10.54 -9.28
CA ARG A 135 14.30 -10.75 -8.10
C ARG A 135 13.63 -9.46 -7.65
N PRO A 136 12.47 -9.54 -6.99
CA PRO A 136 11.90 -8.40 -6.30
C PRO A 136 12.90 -7.81 -5.31
N ASP A 137 13.02 -6.51 -5.31
CA ASP A 137 13.90 -5.77 -4.41
C ASP A 137 13.19 -4.53 -3.86
N THR A 138 13.51 -4.18 -2.62
CA THR A 138 12.85 -3.10 -1.90
C THR A 138 13.89 -2.20 -1.25
N LEU A 139 13.82 -0.89 -1.57
CA LEU A 139 14.73 0.11 -1.00
C LEU A 139 13.96 1.09 -0.11
N ARG A 140 14.57 1.49 1.01
CA ARG A 140 14.08 2.60 1.84
C ARG A 140 14.84 3.86 1.49
N LEU A 141 14.10 4.86 1.04
CA LEU A 141 14.65 6.11 0.55
C LEU A 141 13.97 7.29 1.27
N ARG A 142 14.75 8.31 1.60
CA ARG A 142 14.25 9.56 2.20
C ARG A 142 14.33 10.68 1.17
N VAL A 143 13.28 11.45 1.02
CA VAL A 143 13.25 12.65 0.18
C VAL A 143 14.15 13.72 0.78
N VAL A 144 15.08 14.26 -0.02
CA VAL A 144 16.10 15.23 0.47
C VAL A 144 15.98 16.60 -0.17
N GLY A 145 15.13 16.75 -1.18
CA GLY A 145 14.90 18.06 -1.81
C GLY A 145 14.77 18.01 -3.32
N LEU A 146 14.71 19.19 -3.92
CA LEU A 146 14.53 19.37 -5.37
C LEU A 146 15.88 19.31 -6.08
N ALA A 147 15.89 18.70 -7.26
CA ALA A 147 17.00 18.67 -8.19
C ALA A 147 16.47 18.96 -9.61
N ASP A 148 16.47 20.22 -10.00
CA ASP A 148 15.72 20.75 -11.15
C ASP A 148 14.22 20.46 -10.97
N ARG A 149 13.63 19.61 -11.82
CA ARG A 149 12.24 19.17 -11.73
C ARG A 149 12.07 17.78 -11.12
N TYR A 150 13.15 17.10 -10.79
CA TYR A 150 13.18 15.83 -10.08
C TYR A 150 13.24 16.04 -8.57
N LEU A 151 12.78 15.08 -7.81
CA LEU A 151 13.01 15.03 -6.38
C LEU A 151 14.19 14.10 -6.08
N GLY A 152 15.08 14.58 -5.20
CA GLY A 152 16.23 13.82 -4.75
C GLY A 152 15.89 12.90 -3.60
N VAL A 153 16.50 11.71 -3.57
CA VAL A 153 16.37 10.73 -2.48
C VAL A 153 17.74 10.25 -2.00
N ARG A 154 17.80 9.85 -0.72
CA ARG A 154 18.93 9.15 -0.09
C ARG A 154 18.43 7.97 0.74
N GLY A 155 19.28 6.98 0.91
CA GLY A 155 18.96 5.78 1.70
C GLY A 155 19.68 4.56 1.19
N ASP A 156 18.97 3.46 0.99
CA ASP A 156 19.54 2.23 0.45
C ASP A 156 20.13 2.45 -0.95
N GLY A 157 21.14 1.66 -1.29
CA GLY A 157 21.86 1.80 -2.56
C GLY A 157 20.98 1.49 -3.76
N ILE A 158 20.81 2.50 -4.64
CA ILE A 158 20.09 2.33 -5.91
C ILE A 158 21.04 1.68 -6.92
N ARG A 159 20.65 0.55 -7.49
CA ARG A 159 21.45 -0.25 -8.45
C ARG A 159 20.73 -0.38 -9.79
N ASP A 160 21.41 -0.95 -10.76
CA ASP A 160 20.82 -1.31 -12.05
C ASP A 160 19.58 -2.18 -11.87
N GLY A 161 18.55 -1.87 -12.61
CA GLY A 161 17.26 -2.52 -12.53
C GLY A 161 16.21 -1.77 -11.71
N HIS A 162 16.60 -0.88 -10.79
CA HIS A 162 15.60 -0.08 -10.03
C HIS A 162 14.98 1.07 -10.83
N SER A 163 15.54 1.45 -12.00
CA SER A 163 14.91 2.45 -12.88
C SER A 163 13.49 2.03 -13.23
N GLY A 164 12.52 2.92 -13.04
CA GLY A 164 11.10 2.66 -13.25
C GLY A 164 10.36 2.06 -12.04
N SER A 165 11.05 1.79 -10.91
CA SER A 165 10.40 1.35 -9.67
C SER A 165 9.40 2.39 -9.19
N MET A 166 8.25 1.94 -8.63
CA MET A 166 7.36 2.83 -7.90
C MET A 166 7.96 3.24 -6.57
N LEU A 167 7.72 4.48 -6.17
CA LEU A 167 8.02 4.99 -4.85
C LEU A 167 6.71 5.19 -4.08
N VAL A 168 6.52 4.44 -2.99
CA VAL A 168 5.29 4.47 -2.19
C VAL A 168 5.55 5.02 -0.79
N ASP A 169 4.56 5.70 -0.25
CA ASP A 169 4.57 6.17 1.13
C ASP A 169 4.05 5.10 2.12
N GLY A 170 3.91 5.49 3.40
CA GLY A 170 3.40 4.62 4.46
C GLY A 170 1.94 4.17 4.27
N ASP A 171 1.15 4.89 3.48
CA ASP A 171 -0.25 4.59 3.18
C ASP A 171 -0.39 3.74 1.89
N GLY A 172 0.74 3.38 1.27
CA GLY A 172 0.77 2.61 0.02
C GLY A 172 0.37 3.40 -1.23
N LEU A 173 0.47 4.74 -1.18
CA LEU A 173 0.22 5.61 -2.32
C LEU A 173 1.52 5.87 -3.09
N VAL A 174 1.47 5.78 -4.41
CA VAL A 174 2.62 6.07 -5.27
C VAL A 174 2.86 7.58 -5.30
N ARG A 175 4.07 7.98 -4.88
CA ARG A 175 4.57 9.36 -4.88
C ARG A 175 5.44 9.70 -6.08
N GLY A 176 5.83 8.70 -6.87
CA GLY A 176 6.60 8.92 -8.08
C GLY A 176 7.27 7.67 -8.64
N VAL A 177 8.12 7.89 -9.65
CA VAL A 177 8.82 6.85 -10.41
C VAL A 177 10.32 7.05 -10.29
N LEU A 178 11.02 6.04 -9.80
CA LEU A 178 12.47 6.11 -9.61
C LEU A 178 13.19 6.23 -10.96
N LYS A 179 13.98 7.30 -11.12
CA LYS A 179 14.80 7.51 -12.31
C LYS A 179 16.08 6.69 -12.27
N GLY A 180 16.80 6.78 -11.15
CA GLY A 180 18.08 6.07 -11.00
C GLY A 180 19.00 6.68 -9.96
N SER A 181 20.21 6.12 -9.87
CA SER A 181 21.29 6.53 -8.96
C SER A 181 22.01 7.79 -9.45
N ARG A 182 22.51 8.60 -8.50
CA ARG A 182 23.49 9.68 -8.78
C ARG A 182 24.87 9.12 -9.12
N SER A 183 25.20 7.96 -8.58
CA SER A 183 26.47 7.29 -8.78
C SER A 183 26.27 5.79 -8.71
N PHE A 184 26.76 5.07 -9.71
CA PHE A 184 26.75 3.60 -9.69
C PHE A 184 27.87 3.02 -8.82
N GLN A 185 28.81 3.84 -8.41
CA GLN A 185 29.98 3.42 -7.62
C GLN A 185 29.81 3.71 -6.12
N ARG A 186 28.93 4.64 -5.75
CA ARG A 186 28.69 5.09 -4.36
C ARG A 186 27.23 5.22 -4.07
N ASP A 187 26.83 4.98 -2.82
CA ASP A 187 25.46 5.15 -2.35
C ASP A 187 25.15 6.63 -2.07
N GLU A 188 25.19 7.46 -3.12
CA GLU A 188 24.91 8.90 -3.05
C GLU A 188 23.43 9.25 -3.21
N GLY A 189 22.56 8.23 -3.22
CA GLY A 189 21.14 8.38 -3.49
C GLY A 189 20.84 8.52 -4.97
N GLY A 190 19.70 9.09 -5.30
CA GLY A 190 19.22 9.18 -6.68
C GLY A 190 18.18 10.27 -6.87
N TRP A 191 17.43 10.11 -7.96
CA TRP A 191 16.33 10.99 -8.33
C TRP A 191 15.10 10.19 -8.70
N TYR A 192 13.96 10.82 -8.53
CA TYR A 192 12.70 10.28 -9.03
C TYR A 192 11.83 11.37 -9.66
N THR A 193 10.99 10.95 -10.59
CA THR A 193 9.96 11.78 -11.21
C THR A 193 8.77 11.83 -10.28
N PRO A 194 8.32 13.02 -9.81
CA PRO A 194 7.22 13.16 -8.89
C PRO A 194 5.89 12.74 -9.51
N VAL A 195 4.93 12.37 -8.67
CA VAL A 195 3.61 11.84 -9.06
C VAL A 195 2.82 12.81 -9.93
N GLY A 196 2.95 14.11 -9.73
CA GLY A 196 2.27 15.13 -10.55
C GLY A 196 2.62 15.01 -12.05
N ALA A 197 3.88 14.71 -12.39
CA ALA A 197 4.28 14.47 -13.78
C ALA A 197 3.69 13.17 -14.35
N LEU A 198 3.57 12.11 -13.53
CA LEU A 198 2.91 10.88 -13.94
C LEU A 198 1.42 11.11 -14.19
N THR A 199 0.74 11.80 -13.29
CA THR A 199 -0.68 12.15 -13.43
C THR A 199 -0.94 12.98 -14.69
N ALA A 200 -0.06 13.96 -14.98
CA ALA A 200 -0.14 14.75 -16.21
C ALA A 200 0.03 13.88 -17.48
N LEU A 201 0.95 12.92 -17.47
CA LEU A 201 1.16 12.00 -18.59
C LEU A 201 -0.05 11.09 -18.80
N LEU A 202 -0.64 10.54 -17.73
CA LEU A 202 -1.86 9.72 -17.80
C LEU A 202 -3.03 10.54 -18.34
N GLY A 203 -3.23 11.76 -17.86
CA GLY A 203 -4.27 12.67 -18.36
C GLY A 203 -4.10 12.98 -19.86
N ALA A 204 -2.87 13.25 -20.31
CA ALA A 204 -2.56 13.46 -21.72
C ALA A 204 -2.78 12.18 -22.60
N ALA A 205 -2.74 11.00 -21.97
CA ALA A 205 -3.06 9.73 -22.61
C ALA A 205 -4.56 9.39 -22.58
N GLY A 206 -5.41 10.23 -21.97
CA GLY A 206 -6.84 9.96 -21.79
C GLY A 206 -7.13 8.87 -20.75
N VAL A 207 -6.17 8.53 -19.91
CA VAL A 207 -6.31 7.54 -18.85
C VAL A 207 -6.69 8.28 -17.58
N ALA A 208 -7.90 8.03 -17.09
CA ALA A 208 -8.27 8.51 -15.76
C ALA A 208 -7.38 7.80 -14.73
N PRO A 209 -6.70 8.53 -13.82
CA PRO A 209 -6.01 7.88 -12.71
C PRO A 209 -7.02 7.03 -11.95
N PRO A 210 -6.63 5.83 -11.51
CA PRO A 210 -7.52 5.01 -10.69
C PRO A 210 -7.95 5.83 -9.48
N VAL A 211 -9.25 6.09 -9.40
CA VAL A 211 -9.84 6.77 -8.23
C VAL A 211 -9.52 5.90 -7.03
N PRO A 212 -8.81 6.40 -6.03
CA PRO A 212 -8.58 5.61 -4.83
C PRO A 212 -9.95 5.18 -4.29
N PRO A 213 -10.16 3.88 -3.95
CA PRO A 213 -11.33 3.54 -3.19
C PRO A 213 -11.36 4.47 -1.97
N PRO A 214 -12.54 4.91 -1.52
CA PRO A 214 -12.63 5.74 -0.33
C PRO A 214 -11.75 5.11 0.76
N PRO A 215 -10.99 5.90 1.52
CA PRO A 215 -10.15 5.35 2.57
C PRO A 215 -11.03 4.41 3.41
N PRO A 216 -10.53 3.24 3.80
CA PRO A 216 -11.30 2.37 4.67
C PRO A 216 -11.78 3.22 5.83
N PRO A 217 -13.05 3.08 6.24
CA PRO A 217 -13.57 3.86 7.35
C PRO A 217 -12.59 3.74 8.51
N ALA A 218 -12.25 4.87 9.13
CA ALA A 218 -11.32 4.89 10.25
C ALA A 218 -11.75 3.82 11.26
N PRO A 219 -10.81 3.05 11.84
CA PRO A 219 -11.17 2.04 12.81
C PRO A 219 -12.01 2.68 13.92
N PRO A 220 -13.13 2.08 14.31
CA PRO A 220 -14.08 2.69 15.24
C PRO A 220 -13.36 3.07 16.54
N GLY A 221 -13.66 4.24 17.05
CA GLY A 221 -13.18 4.70 18.34
C GLY A 221 -13.75 3.86 19.50
N ASN A 222 -13.15 4.00 20.71
CA ASN A 222 -13.70 3.35 21.90
C ASN A 222 -15.17 3.75 22.15
N GLY A 223 -15.56 4.98 21.82
CA GLY A 223 -16.92 5.47 21.97
C GLY A 223 -17.95 4.68 21.17
N GLU A 224 -17.65 4.37 19.89
CA GLU A 224 -18.54 3.59 19.02
C GLU A 224 -18.74 2.16 19.54
N LEU A 225 -17.68 1.51 20.03
CA LEU A 225 -17.77 0.19 20.64
C LEU A 225 -18.62 0.23 21.93
N VAL A 226 -18.42 1.27 22.75
CA VAL A 226 -19.24 1.48 23.97
C VAL A 226 -20.70 1.72 23.61
N ASP A 227 -20.97 2.54 22.59
CA ASP A 227 -22.35 2.83 22.15
C ASP A 227 -23.04 1.56 21.64
N ALA A 228 -22.34 0.70 20.88
CA ALA A 228 -22.86 -0.59 20.46
C ALA A 228 -23.18 -1.50 21.67
N LEU A 229 -22.31 -1.57 22.67
CA LEU A 229 -22.55 -2.35 23.90
C LEU A 229 -23.68 -1.74 24.76
N MET A 230 -23.86 -0.43 24.74
CA MET A 230 -24.96 0.24 25.44
C MET A 230 -26.34 -0.12 24.88
N ALA A 231 -26.46 -0.66 23.68
CA ALA A 231 -27.73 -1.10 23.10
C ALA A 231 -28.28 -2.37 23.76
N PHE A 232 -27.44 -3.23 24.34
CA PHE A 232 -27.85 -4.49 24.93
C PHE A 232 -28.56 -4.31 26.28
N GLU A 233 -29.76 -4.86 26.43
CA GLU A 233 -30.51 -4.80 27.67
C GLU A 233 -29.80 -5.55 28.82
N LEU A 234 -29.16 -6.70 28.50
CA LEU A 234 -28.41 -7.54 29.44
C LEU A 234 -27.37 -6.70 30.22
N LEU A 235 -26.63 -5.81 29.51
CA LEU A 235 -25.55 -5.05 30.10
C LEU A 235 -25.99 -3.86 30.97
N ARG A 236 -27.31 -3.63 31.12
CA ARG A 236 -27.85 -2.66 32.09
C ARG A 236 -27.59 -3.07 33.52
N ARG A 237 -27.60 -4.37 33.78
CA ARG A 237 -27.37 -4.92 35.12
C ARG A 237 -25.87 -5.16 35.34
N PRO A 238 -25.37 -4.96 36.57
CA PRO A 238 -23.99 -5.33 36.89
C PRO A 238 -23.69 -6.79 36.58
N ASP A 239 -24.58 -7.70 36.95
CA ASP A 239 -24.41 -9.14 36.75
C ASP A 239 -24.14 -9.49 35.27
N GLY A 240 -24.94 -8.93 34.34
CA GLY A 240 -24.72 -9.17 32.91
C GLY A 240 -23.37 -8.67 32.38
N ARG A 241 -22.77 -7.66 33.03
CA ARG A 241 -21.40 -7.23 32.71
C ARG A 241 -20.34 -8.17 33.27
N TYR A 242 -20.60 -8.80 34.43
CA TYR A 242 -19.74 -9.84 34.97
C TYR A 242 -19.82 -11.12 34.13
N ASP A 243 -21.02 -11.55 33.76
CA ASP A 243 -21.22 -12.69 32.86
C ASP A 243 -20.48 -12.50 31.54
N LEU A 244 -20.47 -11.28 31.01
CA LEU A 244 -19.68 -10.93 29.82
C LEU A 244 -18.17 -11.14 30.05
N LEU A 245 -17.63 -10.64 31.16
CA LEU A 245 -16.22 -10.78 31.49
C LEU A 245 -15.81 -12.24 31.71
N ASP A 246 -16.68 -13.03 32.36
CA ASP A 246 -16.47 -14.45 32.58
C ASP A 246 -16.45 -15.22 31.25
N THR A 247 -17.44 -14.99 30.39
CA THR A 247 -17.55 -15.64 29.08
C THR A 247 -16.38 -15.23 28.17
N MET A 248 -15.96 -13.97 28.18
CA MET A 248 -14.75 -13.52 27.47
C MET A 248 -13.50 -14.24 27.97
N GLY A 249 -13.37 -14.46 29.30
CA GLY A 249 -12.26 -15.21 29.88
C GLY A 249 -12.17 -16.63 29.31
N VAL A 250 -13.30 -17.30 29.20
CA VAL A 250 -13.41 -18.64 28.59
C VAL A 250 -12.95 -18.63 27.13
N HIS A 251 -13.45 -17.70 26.31
CA HIS A 251 -13.08 -17.60 24.89
C HIS A 251 -11.61 -17.20 24.67
N LEU A 252 -10.98 -16.57 25.65
CA LEU A 252 -9.57 -16.23 25.60
C LEU A 252 -8.65 -17.33 26.21
N GLY A 253 -9.27 -18.43 26.72
CA GLY A 253 -8.54 -19.50 27.39
C GLY A 253 -7.87 -19.07 28.67
N LEU A 254 -8.44 -18.08 29.38
CA LEU A 254 -7.95 -17.62 30.68
C LEU A 254 -8.44 -18.55 31.78
N THR A 255 -7.67 -18.64 32.85
CA THR A 255 -8.07 -19.40 34.07
C THR A 255 -8.96 -18.59 35.01
N HIS A 256 -9.26 -17.34 34.64
CA HIS A 256 -10.07 -16.37 35.40
C HIS A 256 -10.84 -15.51 34.42
N SER A 257 -11.80 -14.72 34.93
CA SER A 257 -12.56 -13.74 34.17
C SER A 257 -11.62 -12.76 33.45
N PHE A 258 -12.06 -12.23 32.30
CA PHE A 258 -11.35 -11.14 31.66
C PHE A 258 -11.37 -9.88 32.55
N GLU A 259 -10.20 -9.31 32.82
CA GLU A 259 -10.07 -8.22 33.79
C GLU A 259 -10.36 -6.86 33.16
N ALA A 260 -11.30 -6.12 33.75
CA ALA A 260 -11.55 -4.72 33.45
C ALA A 260 -11.83 -3.97 34.76
N GLU A 261 -11.43 -2.70 34.82
CA GLU A 261 -11.65 -1.87 35.99
C GLU A 261 -13.16 -1.66 36.22
N GLU A 262 -13.66 -2.13 37.36
CA GLU A 262 -15.09 -2.00 37.71
C GLU A 262 -15.46 -0.54 37.95
N ARG A 263 -16.61 -0.13 37.44
CA ARG A 263 -17.19 1.21 37.64
C ARG A 263 -18.70 1.09 37.91
N PRO A 264 -19.24 1.85 38.86
CA PRO A 264 -20.67 1.81 39.16
C PRO A 264 -21.55 2.23 37.97
N ASP A 265 -21.12 3.26 37.25
CA ASP A 265 -21.77 3.76 36.03
C ASP A 265 -21.58 2.78 34.88
N ARG A 266 -22.70 2.42 34.22
CA ARG A 266 -22.74 1.46 33.12
C ARG A 266 -21.79 1.86 31.98
N ARG A 267 -21.93 3.08 31.49
CA ARG A 267 -21.15 3.57 30.34
C ARG A 267 -19.67 3.58 30.64
N THR A 268 -19.33 4.04 31.83
CA THR A 268 -17.94 4.10 32.28
C THR A 268 -17.34 2.70 32.45
N HIS A 269 -18.11 1.72 32.98
CA HIS A 269 -17.65 0.33 33.08
C HIS A 269 -17.44 -0.29 31.70
N LEU A 270 -18.39 -0.14 30.77
CA LEU A 270 -18.26 -0.60 29.40
C LEU A 270 -17.04 0.04 28.68
N HIS A 271 -16.76 1.30 28.99
CA HIS A 271 -15.56 1.96 28.47
C HIS A 271 -14.27 1.30 29.00
N GLN A 272 -14.24 0.87 30.28
CA GLN A 272 -13.10 0.14 30.81
C GLN A 272 -12.96 -1.25 30.16
N ILE A 273 -14.05 -1.95 29.91
CA ILE A 273 -14.05 -3.25 29.19
C ILE A 273 -13.45 -3.07 27.78
N VAL A 274 -13.92 -2.10 27.01
CA VAL A 274 -13.39 -1.82 25.66
C VAL A 274 -11.91 -1.42 25.72
N ARG A 275 -11.52 -0.60 26.69
CA ARG A 275 -10.13 -0.21 26.91
C ARG A 275 -9.25 -1.43 27.24
N ALA A 276 -9.72 -2.33 28.12
CA ALA A 276 -9.04 -3.56 28.44
C ALA A 276 -8.85 -4.47 27.22
N CYS A 277 -9.89 -4.61 26.37
CA CYS A 277 -9.77 -5.33 25.10
C CYS A 277 -8.65 -4.79 24.21
N ARG A 278 -8.58 -3.46 24.05
CA ARG A 278 -7.56 -2.84 23.20
C ARG A 278 -6.14 -2.88 23.78
N SER A 279 -6.01 -2.92 25.10
CA SER A 279 -4.72 -3.02 25.79
C SER A 279 -4.28 -4.47 26.05
N PHE A 280 -5.13 -5.43 25.76
CA PHE A 280 -4.78 -6.85 25.88
C PHE A 280 -3.63 -7.19 24.93
N ARG A 281 -2.75 -8.14 25.31
CA ARG A 281 -1.56 -8.53 24.51
C ARG A 281 -1.89 -8.89 23.06
N ASP A 282 -3.10 -9.42 22.82
CA ASP A 282 -3.70 -9.61 21.51
C ASP A 282 -5.09 -8.96 21.52
N GLY A 283 -5.13 -7.65 21.27
CA GLY A 283 -6.37 -6.88 21.27
C GLY A 283 -7.38 -7.34 20.22
N ARG A 284 -6.92 -7.94 19.12
CA ARG A 284 -7.81 -8.51 18.10
C ARG A 284 -8.55 -9.74 18.64
N SER A 285 -7.86 -10.64 19.34
CA SER A 285 -8.48 -11.80 19.99
C SER A 285 -9.44 -11.37 21.09
N ALA A 286 -9.11 -10.33 21.87
CA ALA A 286 -10.02 -9.81 22.89
C ALA A 286 -11.31 -9.22 22.30
N LEU A 287 -11.22 -8.49 21.17
CA LEU A 287 -12.42 -7.98 20.47
C LEU A 287 -13.27 -9.10 19.86
N ARG A 288 -12.65 -10.18 19.34
CA ARG A 288 -13.38 -11.36 18.89
C ARG A 288 -14.09 -12.06 20.05
N ALA A 289 -13.40 -12.23 21.18
CA ALA A 289 -13.98 -12.82 22.37
C ALA A 289 -15.16 -12.00 22.90
N LEU A 290 -15.06 -10.65 22.87
CA LEU A 290 -16.17 -9.76 23.20
C LEU A 290 -17.39 -10.02 22.31
N ARG A 291 -17.21 -10.07 21.00
CA ARG A 291 -18.25 -10.35 20.01
C ARG A 291 -18.91 -11.72 20.24
N THR A 292 -18.09 -12.76 20.38
CA THR A 292 -18.56 -14.13 20.59
C THR A 292 -19.31 -14.27 21.91
N ALA A 293 -18.79 -13.68 22.99
CA ALA A 293 -19.44 -13.70 24.30
C ALA A 293 -20.81 -13.01 24.27
N MET A 294 -20.95 -11.88 23.58
CA MET A 294 -22.24 -11.21 23.42
C MET A 294 -23.23 -12.03 22.61
N ALA A 295 -22.78 -12.68 21.52
CA ALA A 295 -23.64 -13.57 20.74
C ALA A 295 -24.10 -14.79 21.54
N GLU A 296 -23.29 -15.30 22.46
CA GLU A 296 -23.64 -16.39 23.36
C GLU A 296 -24.64 -15.97 24.45
N LEU A 297 -24.43 -14.81 25.07
CA LEU A 297 -25.23 -14.33 26.21
C LEU A 297 -26.55 -13.69 25.76
N ALA A 298 -26.65 -13.19 24.57
CA ALA A 298 -27.81 -12.49 24.04
C ALA A 298 -28.08 -12.84 22.57
N PRO A 299 -28.26 -14.12 22.21
CA PRO A 299 -28.31 -14.59 20.81
C PRO A 299 -29.47 -14.00 19.99
N ASP A 300 -30.56 -13.62 20.62
CA ASP A 300 -31.76 -13.07 19.97
C ASP A 300 -31.83 -11.54 20.07
N ASP A 301 -30.79 -10.85 20.58
CA ASP A 301 -30.81 -9.40 20.73
C ASP A 301 -30.46 -8.73 19.41
N GLY A 302 -31.36 -7.90 18.89
CA GLY A 302 -31.14 -7.16 17.63
C GLY A 302 -29.97 -6.17 17.65
N ALA A 303 -29.34 -5.91 18.80
CA ALA A 303 -28.14 -5.12 18.92
C ALA A 303 -26.87 -5.86 18.43
N LEU A 304 -26.94 -7.19 18.22
CA LEU A 304 -25.81 -7.99 17.74
C LEU A 304 -25.29 -7.51 16.37
N ASP A 305 -26.19 -7.24 15.42
CA ASP A 305 -25.80 -6.76 14.09
C ASP A 305 -24.96 -5.46 14.18
N GLY A 306 -25.38 -4.54 15.07
CA GLY A 306 -24.67 -3.30 15.31
C GLY A 306 -23.28 -3.53 15.93
N LEU A 307 -23.19 -4.46 16.88
CA LEU A 307 -21.92 -4.83 17.50
C LEU A 307 -21.00 -5.52 16.50
N ASP A 308 -21.53 -6.45 15.70
CA ASP A 308 -20.78 -7.17 14.66
C ASP A 308 -20.19 -6.21 13.63
N ALA A 309 -20.98 -5.25 13.15
CA ALA A 309 -20.51 -4.24 12.22
C ALA A 309 -19.37 -3.38 12.83
N VAL A 310 -19.51 -2.94 14.09
CA VAL A 310 -18.48 -2.12 14.74
C VAL A 310 -17.22 -2.94 15.05
N VAL A 311 -17.36 -4.17 15.56
CA VAL A 311 -16.21 -5.04 15.85
C VAL A 311 -15.54 -5.48 14.56
N GLY A 312 -16.29 -5.83 13.50
CA GLY A 312 -15.75 -6.16 12.17
C GLY A 312 -14.88 -5.04 11.62
N ARG A 313 -15.35 -3.78 11.66
CA ARG A 313 -14.53 -2.60 11.29
C ARG A 313 -13.30 -2.45 12.18
N ALA A 314 -13.41 -2.69 13.50
CA ALA A 314 -12.26 -2.63 14.42
C ALA A 314 -11.19 -3.70 14.10
N LEU A 315 -11.62 -4.86 13.59
CA LEU A 315 -10.77 -5.97 13.15
C LEU A 315 -10.27 -5.83 11.71
N GLY A 316 -10.79 -4.88 10.93
CA GLY A 316 -10.49 -4.75 9.50
C GLY A 316 -11.10 -5.89 8.67
N GLU A 317 -12.19 -6.51 9.16
CA GLU A 317 -12.98 -7.51 8.43
C GLU A 317 -13.83 -6.75 7.39
N ARG A 318 -13.79 -7.19 6.12
CA ARG A 318 -14.68 -6.62 5.09
C ARG A 318 -16.09 -7.16 5.31
N GLU A 319 -17.08 -6.31 5.18
CA GLU A 319 -18.46 -6.76 4.99
C GLU A 319 -18.49 -7.46 3.61
N ASP A 320 -18.51 -8.80 3.63
CA ASP A 320 -18.84 -9.58 2.44
C ASP A 320 -20.32 -9.37 2.16
N GLY A 321 -20.63 -8.45 1.22
CA GLY A 321 -21.95 -8.18 0.71
C GLY A 321 -22.37 -9.17 -0.37
#